data_be06a84e174dc38e8644353faa3aa3bc
#
_entry.id   be06a84e174dc38e8644353faa3aa3bc
#
_cell.length_a   1.000
_cell.length_b   1.000
_cell.length_c   1.000
_cell.angle_alpha   90.00
_cell.angle_beta   90.00
_cell.angle_gamma   90.00
#
_symmetry.space_group_name_H-M   'P 1'
#
loop_
_entity.id
_entity.type
_entity.pdbx_description
1 polymer ?
#
loop_
_entity_poly.entity_id
_entity_poly.type
_entity_poly.pdbx_seq_one_letter_code
_entity_poly.pdbx_strand_id
1 'polypeptide(L)'
;MKKLILLLLFIPLVFSCDYSASRIEENSTVSGEESSTTSVYQLDWLTGQREGSHDGGILEQTWLPPRSGTITALVRSTKESDTRFVEIIHIREINGSLELNLQIFNNSLEPENISATYSRIHKFELTEVGDRYLAFKGVSDGAHRSLTYQRSESDV
;
A
#
# COMPACT_ATOMS: atom_id res chain seq x y z
N MET A 1 50.83 -19.71 17.26
CA MET A 1 49.49 -19.55 16.67
C MET A 1 48.49 -20.26 17.57
N LYS A 2 47.84 -19.52 18.49
CA LYS A 2 46.84 -20.07 19.44
C LYS A 2 45.45 -19.74 18.87
N LYS A 3 44.68 -20.77 18.48
CA LYS A 3 43.29 -20.66 18.07
C LYS A 3 42.42 -20.49 19.33
N LEU A 4 41.76 -19.33 19.46
CA LEU A 4 40.76 -19.06 20.49
C LEU A 4 39.43 -19.60 19.98
N ILE A 5 38.92 -20.68 20.58
CA ILE A 5 37.59 -21.22 20.32
C ILE A 5 36.63 -20.51 21.27
N LEU A 6 35.75 -19.65 20.74
CA LEU A 6 34.68 -19.00 21.47
C LEU A 6 33.44 -19.92 21.49
N LEU A 7 33.18 -20.52 22.64
CA LEU A 7 32.04 -21.39 22.89
C LEU A 7 30.85 -20.51 23.27
N LEU A 8 29.90 -20.35 22.35
CA LEU A 8 28.62 -19.66 22.58
C LEU A 8 27.63 -20.61 23.29
N LEU A 9 27.43 -20.40 24.57
CA LEU A 9 26.40 -21.07 25.37
C LEU A 9 25.03 -20.54 25.00
N PHE A 10 24.19 -21.33 24.33
CA PHE A 10 22.79 -21.08 24.10
C PHE A 10 21.99 -21.51 25.34
N ILE A 11 21.42 -20.58 26.07
CA ILE A 11 20.45 -20.84 27.13
C ILE A 11 19.05 -20.72 26.55
N PRO A 12 18.23 -21.80 26.51
CA PRO A 12 16.83 -21.66 26.11
C PRO A 12 16.03 -21.14 27.32
N LEU A 13 15.49 -19.92 27.21
CA LEU A 13 14.51 -19.40 28.14
C LEU A 13 13.14 -20.04 27.83
N VAL A 14 12.74 -21.03 28.61
CA VAL A 14 11.38 -21.58 28.59
C VAL A 14 10.49 -20.68 29.44
N PHE A 15 9.65 -19.85 28.78
CA PHE A 15 8.53 -19.18 29.43
C PHE A 15 7.34 -20.13 29.45
N SER A 16 7.06 -20.72 30.61
CA SER A 16 5.76 -21.34 30.90
C SER A 16 4.77 -20.24 31.26
N CYS A 17 3.78 -20.01 30.43
CA CYS A 17 2.62 -19.20 30.74
C CYS A 17 1.45 -20.14 31.05
N ASP A 18 1.15 -20.31 32.36
CA ASP A 18 -0.07 -20.93 32.81
C ASP A 18 -1.27 -20.02 32.51
N TYR A 19 -2.12 -20.42 31.55
CA TYR A 19 -3.37 -19.75 31.25
C TYR A 19 -4.51 -20.45 32.02
N SER A 20 -4.88 -19.88 33.16
CA SER A 20 -6.11 -20.28 33.88
C SER A 20 -7.34 -19.74 33.14
N ALA A 21 -8.10 -20.63 32.54
CA ALA A 21 -9.40 -20.31 31.95
C ALA A 21 -10.43 -20.10 33.07
N SER A 22 -10.86 -18.85 33.28
CA SER A 22 -12.11 -18.56 33.98
C SER A 22 -13.23 -18.36 32.97
N ARG A 23 -14.14 -19.33 32.99
CA ARG A 23 -15.39 -19.35 32.22
C ARG A 23 -16.33 -18.29 32.81
N ILE A 24 -16.67 -17.27 32.06
CA ILE A 24 -17.82 -16.40 32.33
C ILE A 24 -18.75 -16.53 31.14
N GLU A 25 -19.89 -17.23 31.40
CA GLU A 25 -21.05 -17.16 30.52
C GLU A 25 -21.73 -15.83 30.81
N GLU A 26 -21.74 -14.93 29.84
CA GLU A 26 -22.70 -13.83 29.80
C GLU A 26 -23.24 -13.65 28.40
N ASN A 27 -24.51 -14.03 28.29
CA ASN A 27 -25.35 -13.92 27.13
C ASN A 27 -25.67 -12.43 26.93
N SER A 28 -25.08 -11.81 25.92
CA SER A 28 -25.48 -10.50 25.40
C SER A 28 -25.45 -10.52 23.90
N THR A 29 -26.62 -10.69 23.30
CA THR A 29 -26.90 -10.36 21.92
C THR A 29 -26.69 -8.85 21.71
N VAL A 30 -25.47 -8.48 21.37
CA VAL A 30 -25.18 -7.18 20.76
C VAL A 30 -24.96 -7.46 19.29
N SER A 31 -25.94 -7.06 18.47
CA SER A 31 -25.78 -6.88 17.04
C SER A 31 -24.80 -5.71 16.83
N GLY A 32 -23.50 -5.99 17.01
CA GLY A 32 -22.42 -5.08 16.60
C GLY A 32 -22.30 -5.20 15.10
N GLU A 33 -22.53 -4.12 14.37
CA GLU A 33 -21.99 -3.95 13.03
C GLU A 33 -20.48 -4.23 13.16
N GLU A 34 -20.02 -5.35 12.61
CA GLU A 34 -18.61 -5.59 12.40
C GLU A 34 -18.14 -4.51 11.43
N SER A 35 -17.55 -3.46 11.97
CA SER A 35 -16.79 -2.49 11.18
C SER A 35 -15.66 -3.30 10.52
N SER A 36 -15.87 -3.74 9.29
CA SER A 36 -14.88 -4.50 8.54
C SER A 36 -13.67 -3.61 8.32
N THR A 37 -12.64 -3.85 9.10
CA THR A 37 -11.35 -3.17 8.96
C THR A 37 -10.75 -3.54 7.63
N THR A 38 -10.54 -2.56 6.76
CA THR A 38 -9.90 -2.78 5.47
C THR A 38 -8.39 -2.95 5.66
N SER A 39 -7.82 -4.01 5.09
CA SER A 39 -6.40 -4.31 5.17
C SER A 39 -5.73 -4.24 3.80
N VAL A 40 -4.47 -3.77 3.76
CA VAL A 40 -3.66 -3.77 2.53
C VAL A 40 -3.43 -5.17 1.96
N TYR A 41 -3.57 -6.23 2.76
CA TYR A 41 -3.46 -7.61 2.28
C TYR A 41 -4.59 -8.00 1.31
N GLN A 42 -5.73 -7.32 1.36
CA GLN A 42 -6.80 -7.45 0.36
C GLN A 42 -6.38 -6.92 -1.02
N LEU A 43 -5.28 -6.15 -1.08
CA LEU A 43 -4.73 -5.55 -2.29
C LEU A 43 -3.61 -6.38 -2.93
N ASP A 44 -3.33 -7.59 -2.46
CA ASP A 44 -2.25 -8.44 -2.99
C ASP A 44 -2.40 -8.71 -4.50
N TRP A 45 -3.61 -8.65 -5.02
CA TRP A 45 -3.90 -8.73 -6.46
C TRP A 45 -3.27 -7.58 -7.28
N LEU A 46 -2.85 -6.47 -6.65
CA LEU A 46 -2.08 -5.41 -7.30
C LEU A 46 -0.62 -5.82 -7.56
N THR A 47 -0.06 -6.76 -6.80
CA THR A 47 1.36 -7.15 -6.86
C THR A 47 1.79 -7.56 -8.27
N GLY A 48 2.98 -7.13 -8.66
CA GLY A 48 3.58 -7.46 -9.96
C GLY A 48 3.75 -6.27 -10.88
N GLN A 49 4.14 -6.57 -12.13
CA GLN A 49 4.35 -5.59 -13.19
C GLN A 49 3.15 -5.54 -14.14
N ARG A 50 2.85 -4.32 -14.59
CA ARG A 50 1.83 -4.05 -15.61
C ARG A 50 2.29 -2.91 -16.50
N GLU A 51 1.86 -2.95 -17.75
CA GLU A 51 2.03 -1.84 -18.68
C GLU A 51 0.75 -1.60 -19.47
N GLY A 52 0.57 -0.37 -19.94
CA GLY A 52 -0.57 -0.01 -20.76
C GLY A 52 -0.34 1.29 -21.52
N SER A 53 -1.16 1.52 -22.53
CA SER A 53 -1.11 2.77 -23.28
C SER A 53 -1.70 3.91 -22.45
N HIS A 54 -0.98 5.03 -22.36
CA HIS A 54 -1.41 6.23 -21.67
C HIS A 54 -0.97 7.48 -22.41
N ASP A 55 -1.91 8.31 -22.80
CA ASP A 55 -1.66 9.62 -23.43
C ASP A 55 -0.74 9.58 -24.66
N GLY A 56 -0.86 8.50 -25.44
CA GLY A 56 -0.03 8.23 -26.63
C GLY A 56 1.40 7.77 -26.31
N GLY A 57 1.65 7.33 -25.10
CA GLY A 57 2.87 6.71 -24.63
C GLY A 57 2.57 5.40 -23.89
N ILE A 58 3.51 4.96 -23.05
CA ILE A 58 3.42 3.77 -22.23
C ILE A 58 3.46 4.18 -20.76
N LEU A 59 2.58 3.59 -19.96
CA LEU A 59 2.60 3.65 -18.51
C LEU A 59 2.94 2.27 -17.96
N GLU A 60 4.02 2.19 -17.21
CA GLU A 60 4.48 0.97 -16.53
C GLU A 60 4.27 1.13 -15.04
N GLN A 61 3.80 0.07 -14.38
CA GLN A 61 3.62 0.04 -12.93
C GLN A 61 4.26 -1.22 -12.35
N THR A 62 5.00 -1.08 -11.27
CA THR A 62 5.53 -2.20 -10.49
C THR A 62 5.09 -2.07 -9.06
N TRP A 63 4.25 -3.00 -8.61
CA TRP A 63 3.72 -3.07 -7.26
C TRP A 63 4.48 -4.10 -6.43
N LEU A 64 4.98 -3.69 -5.28
CA LEU A 64 5.58 -4.58 -4.29
C LEU A 64 4.47 -5.34 -3.54
N PRO A 65 4.72 -6.57 -3.03
CA PRO A 65 3.77 -7.27 -2.18
C PRO A 65 3.42 -6.46 -0.92
N PRO A 66 2.18 -6.57 -0.40
CA PRO A 66 1.79 -5.94 0.87
C PRO A 66 2.71 -6.37 2.01
N ARG A 67 3.13 -5.42 2.84
CA ARG A 67 3.98 -5.67 4.00
C ARG A 67 3.78 -4.63 5.08
N SER A 68 3.65 -5.07 6.33
CA SER A 68 3.61 -4.18 7.51
C SER A 68 2.59 -3.05 7.40
N GLY A 69 1.37 -3.39 6.94
CA GLY A 69 0.28 -2.41 6.82
C GLY A 69 0.44 -1.44 5.64
N THR A 70 1.31 -1.75 4.66
CA THR A 70 1.54 -0.90 3.49
C THR A 70 1.67 -1.71 2.19
N ILE A 71 1.35 -1.07 1.06
CA ILE A 71 1.66 -1.54 -0.29
C ILE A 71 2.17 -0.35 -1.13
N THR A 72 3.20 -0.56 -1.94
CA THR A 72 3.89 0.53 -2.65
C THR A 72 4.08 0.18 -4.11
N ALA A 73 3.94 1.16 -5.01
CA ALA A 73 4.27 1.03 -6.42
C ALA A 73 5.23 2.11 -6.88
N LEU A 74 6.03 1.74 -7.88
CA LEU A 74 6.74 2.64 -8.77
C LEU A 74 6.01 2.67 -10.11
N VAL A 75 5.75 3.87 -10.62
CA VAL A 75 5.14 4.12 -11.92
C VAL A 75 6.13 4.89 -12.80
N ARG A 76 6.20 4.55 -14.09
CA ARG A 76 6.96 5.28 -15.09
C ARG A 76 6.09 5.54 -16.30
N SER A 77 6.04 6.79 -16.75
CA SER A 77 5.41 7.18 -18.02
C SER A 77 6.48 7.54 -19.03
N THR A 78 6.42 6.89 -20.21
CA THR A 78 7.32 7.17 -21.33
C THR A 78 6.53 7.53 -22.56
N LYS A 79 7.07 8.40 -23.42
CA LYS A 79 6.52 8.71 -24.73
C LYS A 79 7.65 8.95 -25.70
N GLU A 80 7.62 8.26 -26.85
CA GLU A 80 8.70 8.24 -27.84
C GLU A 80 10.00 7.74 -27.18
N SER A 81 11.03 8.58 -27.08
CA SER A 81 12.33 8.29 -26.45
C SER A 81 12.50 8.90 -25.06
N ASP A 82 11.45 9.56 -24.51
CA ASP A 82 11.56 10.34 -23.26
C ASP A 82 10.74 9.74 -22.11
N THR A 83 11.31 9.78 -20.90
CA THR A 83 10.58 9.60 -19.66
C THR A 83 9.86 10.89 -19.31
N ARG A 84 8.53 10.85 -19.29
CA ARG A 84 7.70 12.01 -18.96
C ARG A 84 7.66 12.30 -17.48
N PHE A 85 7.45 11.25 -16.68
CA PHE A 85 7.44 11.31 -15.21
C PHE A 85 7.71 9.94 -14.60
N VAL A 86 8.11 9.98 -13.35
CA VAL A 86 8.14 8.85 -12.43
C VAL A 86 7.22 9.17 -11.27
N GLU A 87 6.51 8.17 -10.75
CA GLU A 87 5.55 8.36 -9.67
C GLU A 87 5.74 7.27 -8.62
N ILE A 88 5.67 7.65 -7.34
CA ILE A 88 5.63 6.73 -6.21
C ILE A 88 4.22 6.78 -5.63
N ILE A 89 3.59 5.60 -5.55
CA ILE A 89 2.30 5.39 -4.90
C ILE A 89 2.55 4.61 -3.62
N HIS A 90 1.99 5.09 -2.52
CA HIS A 90 2.08 4.44 -1.22
C HIS A 90 0.70 4.38 -0.57
N ILE A 91 0.17 3.18 -0.40
CA ILE A 91 -1.10 2.94 0.30
C ILE A 91 -0.77 2.37 1.67
N ARG A 92 -1.41 2.90 2.71
CA ARG A 92 -1.22 2.48 4.10
C ARG A 92 -2.54 2.31 4.82
N GLU A 93 -2.55 1.43 5.80
CA GLU A 93 -3.65 1.28 6.75
C GLU A 93 -3.67 2.48 7.72
N ILE A 94 -4.85 3.07 7.90
CA ILE A 94 -5.07 4.17 8.84
C ILE A 94 -6.50 4.11 9.38
N ASN A 95 -6.65 4.08 10.71
CA ASN A 95 -7.96 4.14 11.39
C ASN A 95 -9.00 3.14 10.83
N GLY A 96 -8.58 1.90 10.53
CA GLY A 96 -9.47 0.87 9.98
C GLY A 96 -9.81 1.02 8.49
N SER A 97 -9.19 1.98 7.78
CA SER A 97 -9.35 2.26 6.36
C SER A 97 -7.99 2.32 5.66
N LEU A 98 -7.96 2.75 4.39
CA LEU A 98 -6.74 2.95 3.61
C LEU A 98 -6.61 4.41 3.17
N GLU A 99 -5.38 4.93 3.25
CA GLU A 99 -4.97 6.20 2.67
C GLU A 99 -3.95 5.95 1.55
N LEU A 100 -4.15 6.56 0.39
CA LEU A 100 -3.18 6.55 -0.70
C LEU A 100 -2.47 7.89 -0.76
N ASN A 101 -1.14 7.84 -0.76
CA ASN A 101 -0.26 8.98 -0.99
C ASN A 101 0.50 8.78 -2.31
N LEU A 102 0.56 9.82 -3.13
CA LEU A 102 1.16 9.77 -4.45
C LEU A 102 2.07 10.99 -4.62
N GLN A 103 3.27 10.76 -5.13
CA GLN A 103 4.20 11.83 -5.48
C GLN A 103 4.75 11.61 -6.88
N ILE A 104 4.69 12.67 -7.70
CA ILE A 104 5.19 12.69 -9.08
C ILE A 104 6.55 13.37 -9.10
N PHE A 105 7.44 12.86 -9.93
CA PHE A 105 8.80 13.37 -10.18
C PHE A 105 8.98 13.54 -11.69
N ASN A 106 9.73 14.58 -12.07
CA ASN A 106 10.19 14.74 -13.45
C ASN A 106 11.31 13.73 -13.79
N ASN A 107 11.79 13.76 -15.03
CA ASN A 107 12.87 12.87 -15.52
C ASN A 107 14.20 13.01 -14.75
N SER A 108 14.42 14.13 -14.05
CA SER A 108 15.60 14.35 -13.19
C SER A 108 15.39 13.92 -11.73
N LEU A 109 14.26 13.24 -11.43
CA LEU A 109 13.82 12.88 -10.08
C LEU A 109 13.60 14.09 -9.16
N GLU A 110 13.33 15.26 -9.72
CA GLU A 110 12.87 16.39 -8.94
C GLU A 110 11.36 16.30 -8.74
N PRO A 111 10.86 16.49 -7.50
CA PRO A 111 9.43 16.48 -7.25
C PRO A 111 8.71 17.53 -8.10
N GLU A 112 7.68 17.14 -8.83
CA GLU A 112 6.87 18.10 -9.55
C GLU A 112 6.18 19.04 -8.56
N ASN A 113 6.48 20.34 -8.71
CA ASN A 113 5.81 21.40 -7.98
C ASN A 113 4.71 21.97 -8.85
N ILE A 114 3.49 21.60 -8.60
CA ILE A 114 2.34 22.18 -9.30
C ILE A 114 2.16 23.66 -8.90
N SER A 115 2.57 24.03 -7.69
CA SER A 115 2.67 25.43 -7.21
C SER A 115 3.35 25.45 -5.84
N ALA A 116 3.93 26.61 -5.46
CA ALA A 116 4.42 26.82 -4.09
C ALA A 116 3.32 26.69 -3.01
N THR A 117 2.07 26.71 -3.41
CA THR A 117 0.87 26.67 -2.53
C THR A 117 0.33 25.26 -2.33
N TYR A 118 0.65 24.28 -3.21
CA TYR A 118 0.11 22.93 -3.14
C TYR A 118 1.09 21.94 -2.51
N SER A 119 0.53 20.94 -1.82
CA SER A 119 1.31 19.81 -1.32
C SER A 119 1.98 19.06 -2.47
N ARG A 120 3.25 18.68 -2.29
CA ARG A 120 3.95 17.81 -3.24
C ARG A 120 3.41 16.39 -3.24
N ILE A 121 2.69 16.02 -2.18
CA ILE A 121 2.07 14.71 -2.01
C ILE A 121 0.57 14.87 -2.23
N HIS A 122 0.05 14.17 -3.22
CA HIS A 122 -1.37 14.04 -3.44
C HIS A 122 -1.93 12.97 -2.51
N LYS A 123 -2.94 13.32 -1.71
CA LYS A 123 -3.58 12.44 -0.76
C LYS A 123 -4.96 12.04 -1.23
N PHE A 124 -5.28 10.76 -0.97
CA PHE A 124 -6.56 10.17 -1.34
C PHE A 124 -7.06 9.29 -0.21
N GLU A 125 -8.37 9.31 0.01
CA GLU A 125 -9.07 8.47 0.96
C GLU A 125 -9.82 7.36 0.23
N LEU A 126 -9.84 6.16 0.83
CA LEU A 126 -10.59 5.03 0.31
C LEU A 126 -12.09 5.36 0.27
N THR A 127 -12.72 5.07 -0.86
CA THR A 127 -14.18 5.18 -1.02
C THR A 127 -14.84 3.83 -1.25
N GLU A 128 -14.12 2.89 -1.86
CA GLU A 128 -14.65 1.57 -2.14
C GLU A 128 -13.53 0.54 -2.25
N VAL A 129 -13.77 -0.66 -1.73
CA VAL A 129 -12.92 -1.84 -1.91
C VAL A 129 -13.79 -3.04 -2.21
N GLY A 130 -13.44 -3.80 -3.24
CA GLY A 130 -14.13 -4.99 -3.68
C GLY A 130 -13.14 -6.08 -4.10
N ASP A 131 -13.67 -7.17 -4.63
CA ASP A 131 -12.83 -8.18 -5.24
C ASP A 131 -12.18 -7.61 -6.51
N ARG A 132 -10.84 -7.46 -6.48
CA ARG A 132 -10.04 -6.86 -7.57
C ARG A 132 -10.50 -5.46 -8.03
N TYR A 133 -11.07 -4.71 -7.11
CA TYR A 133 -11.52 -3.34 -7.33
C TYR A 133 -11.16 -2.46 -6.14
N LEU A 134 -10.69 -1.25 -6.42
CA LEU A 134 -10.27 -0.28 -5.42
C LEU A 134 -10.48 1.13 -5.95
N ALA A 135 -11.20 1.97 -5.19
CA ALA A 135 -11.42 3.37 -5.54
C ALA A 135 -11.08 4.31 -4.40
N PHE A 136 -10.46 5.44 -4.76
CA PHE A 136 -10.07 6.50 -3.87
C PHE A 136 -10.59 7.85 -4.37
N LYS A 137 -10.86 8.77 -3.44
CA LYS A 137 -11.19 10.16 -3.68
C LYS A 137 -10.04 11.06 -3.25
N GLY A 138 -9.65 11.99 -4.11
CA GLY A 138 -8.64 13.01 -3.80
C GLY A 138 -9.13 13.97 -2.71
N VAL A 139 -8.27 14.22 -1.70
CA VAL A 139 -8.58 15.07 -0.54
C VAL A 139 -7.55 16.18 -0.32
N SER A 140 -6.42 16.17 -1.03
CA SER A 140 -5.46 17.28 -1.04
C SER A 140 -5.65 18.19 -2.25
N ASP A 141 -5.24 19.43 -2.11
CA ASP A 141 -5.23 20.39 -3.22
C ASP A 141 -4.34 19.87 -4.37
N GLY A 142 -4.81 20.02 -5.61
CA GLY A 142 -4.12 19.57 -6.81
C GLY A 142 -4.19 18.07 -7.09
N ALA A 143 -4.74 17.26 -6.19
CA ALA A 143 -4.96 15.84 -6.46
C ALA A 143 -6.02 15.61 -7.55
N HIS A 144 -5.90 14.53 -8.30
CA HIS A 144 -6.98 14.07 -9.17
C HIS A 144 -8.26 13.86 -8.34
N ARG A 145 -9.43 14.04 -8.97
CA ARG A 145 -10.71 13.87 -8.25
C ARG A 145 -10.87 12.45 -7.69
N SER A 146 -10.44 11.46 -8.44
CA SER A 146 -10.49 10.04 -8.04
C SER A 146 -9.39 9.23 -8.72
N LEU A 147 -9.02 8.13 -8.08
CA LEU A 147 -8.18 7.07 -8.64
C LEU A 147 -8.92 5.74 -8.48
N THR A 148 -8.94 4.95 -9.53
CA THR A 148 -9.57 3.63 -9.52
C THR A 148 -8.60 2.60 -10.07
N TYR A 149 -8.48 1.48 -9.38
CA TYR A 149 -7.73 0.30 -9.81
C TYR A 149 -8.73 -0.85 -9.98
N GLN A 150 -8.67 -1.51 -11.11
CA GLN A 150 -9.51 -2.66 -11.39
C GLN A 150 -8.70 -3.68 -12.21
N ARG A 151 -8.86 -4.96 -11.88
CA ARG A 151 -8.30 -6.06 -12.67
C ARG A 151 -9.44 -6.87 -13.25
N SER A 152 -9.48 -6.99 -14.57
CA SER A 152 -10.47 -7.84 -15.24
C SER A 152 -10.09 -9.31 -15.14
N GLU A 153 -11.07 -10.22 -15.27
CA GLU A 153 -10.82 -11.67 -15.27
C GLU A 153 -9.96 -12.14 -16.45
N SER A 154 -9.88 -11.33 -17.50
CA SER A 154 -9.07 -11.60 -18.71
C SER A 154 -7.59 -11.29 -18.57
N ASP A 155 -7.17 -10.64 -17.47
CA ASP A 155 -5.78 -10.23 -17.21
C ASP A 155 -5.04 -11.31 -16.40
N VAL A 156 -5.01 -12.54 -16.91
CA VAL A 156 -4.25 -13.68 -16.34
C VAL A 156 -2.95 -13.87 -17.10
#